data_83d679d7892c4071ce5e10d827cbe9db
#
_entry.id   83d679d7892c4071ce5e10d827cbe9db
#
_cell.length_a   1.000
_cell.length_b   1.000
_cell.length_c   1.000
_cell.angle_alpha   90.00
_cell.angle_beta   90.00
_cell.angle_gamma   90.00
#
_symmetry.space_group_name_H-M   'P 1'
#
loop_
_entity.id
_entity.type
_entity.pdbx_description
1 polymer ?
#
loop_
_entity_poly.entity_id
_entity_poly.type
_entity_poly.pdbx_seq_one_letter_code
_entity_poly.pdbx_strand_id
1 'polypeptide(L)'
;MRKFNLFIAFVCAAIPLVGCRSTSPKPTEQDTIAIYQTVIKQIYQSDDTFGGTLEKPILYIVRATNDATGDPSLPRSSSVVLSETVQQNITNALSNLPTTIIWVDSFDQVSIDPNTGVVDDKGVIITLGNIQYENNDRALLSANIYVANLAAGGKTYVLEKKDGVWVITGTTGVEWIS
;
A
#
# COMPACT_ATOMS: atom_id res chain seq x y z
N MET A 1 82.99 12.93 -18.57
CA MET A 1 81.57 12.71 -18.96
C MET A 1 80.83 12.04 -17.82
N ARG A 2 80.09 12.79 -17.02
CA ARG A 2 79.28 12.29 -15.86
C ARG A 2 77.86 12.03 -16.34
N LYS A 3 77.40 10.77 -16.29
CA LYS A 3 76.05 10.40 -16.59
C LYS A 3 75.21 10.62 -15.34
N PHE A 4 74.15 11.52 -15.46
CA PHE A 4 73.17 11.79 -14.44
C PHE A 4 72.00 10.82 -14.65
N ASN A 5 71.80 9.86 -13.73
CA ASN A 5 70.65 9.00 -13.74
C ASN A 5 69.53 9.71 -12.96
N LEU A 6 68.48 10.11 -13.69
CA LEU A 6 67.22 10.69 -13.13
C LEU A 6 66.28 9.54 -12.72
N PHE A 7 66.18 9.30 -11.42
CA PHE A 7 65.14 8.38 -10.88
C PHE A 7 63.85 9.13 -10.72
N ILE A 8 62.87 8.81 -11.57
CA ILE A 8 61.48 9.30 -11.41
C ILE A 8 60.74 8.35 -10.47
N ALA A 9 60.47 8.80 -9.25
CA ALA A 9 59.64 8.09 -8.29
C ALA A 9 58.18 8.33 -8.63
N PHE A 10 57.50 7.28 -9.06
CA PHE A 10 56.04 7.29 -9.31
C PHE A 10 55.32 7.12 -7.96
N VAL A 11 54.78 8.20 -7.40
CA VAL A 11 53.94 8.15 -6.20
C VAL A 11 52.51 7.79 -6.64
N CYS A 12 52.12 6.53 -6.48
CA CYS A 12 50.75 6.09 -6.63
C CYS A 12 49.94 6.60 -5.44
N ALA A 13 49.20 7.69 -5.62
CA ALA A 13 48.22 8.13 -4.67
C ALA A 13 47.00 7.20 -4.74
N ALA A 14 46.86 6.29 -3.78
CA ALA A 14 45.66 5.50 -3.57
C ALA A 14 44.53 6.40 -3.02
N ILE A 15 43.60 6.78 -3.87
CA ILE A 15 42.39 7.48 -3.46
C ILE A 15 41.44 6.43 -2.85
N PRO A 16 41.10 6.50 -1.54
CA PRO A 16 40.08 5.63 -0.98
C PRO A 16 38.74 6.03 -1.57
N LEU A 17 38.16 5.18 -2.41
CA LEU A 17 36.76 5.25 -2.79
C LEU A 17 35.90 5.01 -1.53
N VAL A 18 35.59 6.06 -0.82
CA VAL A 18 34.54 6.03 0.22
C VAL A 18 33.23 5.86 -0.54
N GLY A 19 32.83 4.62 -0.73
CA GLY A 19 31.50 4.28 -1.22
C GLY A 19 30.47 4.77 -0.21
N CYS A 20 29.82 5.91 -0.48
CA CYS A 20 28.59 6.27 0.20
C CYS A 20 27.57 5.16 -0.05
N ARG A 21 27.47 4.19 0.86
CA ARG A 21 26.25 3.40 0.98
C ARG A 21 25.15 4.38 1.40
N SER A 22 24.41 4.89 0.45
CA SER A 22 23.13 5.52 0.74
C SER A 22 22.22 4.42 1.30
N THR A 23 22.18 4.30 2.61
CA THR A 23 21.11 3.57 3.27
C THR A 23 19.84 4.36 2.98
N SER A 24 19.02 3.84 2.06
CA SER A 24 17.68 4.40 1.83
C SER A 24 16.99 4.52 3.19
N PRO A 25 16.47 5.69 3.56
CA PRO A 25 15.78 5.84 4.82
C PRO A 25 14.64 4.82 4.87
N LYS A 26 14.56 4.11 5.98
CA LYS A 26 13.50 3.12 6.19
C LYS A 26 12.15 3.87 6.18
N PRO A 27 11.12 3.34 5.50
CA PRO A 27 9.79 3.94 5.51
C PRO A 27 9.31 4.22 6.94
N THR A 28 8.72 5.38 7.14
CA THR A 28 8.24 5.82 8.45
C THR A 28 6.81 5.32 8.70
N GLU A 29 6.37 5.32 9.96
CA GLU A 29 4.97 5.06 10.28
C GLU A 29 4.05 6.07 9.59
N GLN A 30 4.50 7.32 9.46
CA GLN A 30 3.77 8.36 8.74
C GLN A 30 3.59 8.04 7.26
N ASP A 31 4.60 7.48 6.59
CA ASP A 31 4.48 7.00 5.21
C ASP A 31 3.46 5.85 5.12
N THR A 32 3.50 4.93 6.07
CA THR A 32 2.54 3.81 6.16
C THR A 32 1.10 4.32 6.24
N ILE A 33 0.83 5.25 7.15
CA ILE A 33 -0.50 5.87 7.33
C ILE A 33 -0.92 6.58 6.03
N ALA A 34 -0.03 7.40 5.46
CA ALA A 34 -0.31 8.19 4.27
C ALA A 34 -0.63 7.31 3.05
N ILE A 35 0.07 6.19 2.88
CA ILE A 35 -0.17 5.25 1.78
C ILE A 35 -1.53 4.57 1.94
N TYR A 36 -1.82 3.99 3.13
CA TYR A 36 -3.10 3.32 3.36
C TYR A 36 -4.28 4.27 3.22
N GLN A 37 -4.23 5.45 3.84
CA GLN A 37 -5.32 6.44 3.72
C GLN A 37 -5.54 6.87 2.26
N THR A 38 -4.47 7.04 1.47
CA THR A 38 -4.58 7.45 0.07
C THR A 38 -5.30 6.39 -0.76
N VAL A 39 -4.98 5.10 -0.55
CA VAL A 39 -5.64 4.01 -1.28
C VAL A 39 -7.10 3.83 -0.81
N ILE A 40 -7.38 3.87 0.49
CA ILE A 40 -8.77 3.77 0.99
C ILE A 40 -9.62 4.92 0.45
N LYS A 41 -9.09 6.14 0.44
CA LYS A 41 -9.77 7.30 -0.12
C LYS A 41 -10.04 7.14 -1.61
N GLN A 42 -9.06 6.65 -2.38
CA GLN A 42 -9.20 6.37 -3.81
C GLN A 42 -10.31 5.35 -4.07
N ILE A 43 -10.31 4.25 -3.32
CA ILE A 43 -11.36 3.21 -3.40
C ILE A 43 -12.73 3.83 -3.14
N TYR A 44 -12.87 4.59 -2.06
CA TYR A 44 -14.16 5.18 -1.68
C TYR A 44 -14.69 6.17 -2.73
N GLN A 45 -13.83 7.05 -3.25
CA GLN A 45 -14.24 8.19 -4.08
C GLN A 45 -14.25 7.91 -5.58
N SER A 46 -13.44 6.98 -6.04
CA SER A 46 -13.14 6.87 -7.48
C SER A 46 -13.09 5.43 -8.01
N ASP A 47 -13.36 4.42 -7.18
CA ASP A 47 -13.42 3.06 -7.67
C ASP A 47 -14.73 2.82 -8.43
N ASP A 48 -14.61 2.52 -9.70
CA ASP A 48 -15.71 2.27 -10.62
C ASP A 48 -15.86 0.79 -11.01
N THR A 49 -15.19 -0.10 -10.30
CA THR A 49 -15.17 -1.55 -10.57
C THR A 49 -16.56 -2.13 -10.78
N PHE A 50 -17.56 -1.59 -10.10
CA PHE A 50 -18.97 -2.04 -10.19
C PHE A 50 -19.91 -1.05 -10.90
N GLY A 51 -19.38 -0.18 -11.75
CA GLY A 51 -20.17 0.75 -12.56
C GLY A 51 -20.66 1.99 -11.83
N GLY A 52 -20.00 2.38 -10.74
CA GLY A 52 -20.30 3.59 -9.98
C GLY A 52 -19.30 3.78 -8.84
N THR A 53 -19.34 4.93 -8.18
CA THR A 53 -18.52 5.19 -6.99
C THR A 53 -18.96 4.27 -5.85
N LEU A 54 -17.99 3.85 -5.04
CA LEU A 54 -18.27 2.93 -3.93
C LEU A 54 -19.18 3.56 -2.87
N GLU A 55 -18.97 4.82 -2.52
CA GLU A 55 -19.73 5.68 -1.57
C GLU A 55 -20.66 4.96 -0.59
N LYS A 56 -20.16 3.92 0.07
CA LYS A 56 -20.94 3.13 1.02
C LYS A 56 -20.98 3.80 2.39
N PRO A 57 -22.10 3.66 3.13
CA PRO A 57 -22.23 4.26 4.46
C PRO A 57 -21.29 3.66 5.50
N ILE A 58 -20.83 2.43 5.29
CA ILE A 58 -19.91 1.74 6.21
C ILE A 58 -18.76 1.10 5.42
N LEU A 59 -17.52 1.38 5.85
CA LEU A 59 -16.32 0.69 5.41
C LEU A 59 -15.83 -0.22 6.55
N TYR A 60 -15.99 -1.53 6.38
CA TYR A 60 -15.33 -2.53 7.22
C TYR A 60 -13.92 -2.74 6.69
N ILE A 61 -12.91 -2.43 7.48
CA ILE A 61 -11.52 -2.60 7.07
C ILE A 61 -10.89 -3.70 7.90
N VAL A 62 -10.38 -4.74 7.23
CA VAL A 62 -9.67 -5.83 7.90
C VAL A 62 -8.31 -5.32 8.38
N ARG A 63 -8.06 -5.37 9.70
CA ARG A 63 -6.81 -4.85 10.30
C ARG A 63 -5.57 -5.69 9.98
N ALA A 64 -5.76 -6.97 9.62
CA ALA A 64 -4.69 -7.85 9.18
C ALA A 64 -4.53 -7.72 7.65
N THR A 65 -3.37 -7.31 7.20
CA THR A 65 -3.06 -7.22 5.76
C THR A 65 -3.04 -8.60 5.12
N ASN A 66 -3.19 -8.63 3.80
CA ASN A 66 -3.13 -9.86 3.01
C ASN A 66 -2.28 -9.61 1.76
N ASP A 67 -1.11 -10.22 1.69
CA ASP A 67 -0.17 -10.07 0.58
C ASP A 67 -0.66 -10.66 -0.76
N ALA A 68 -1.67 -11.54 -0.73
CA ALA A 68 -2.34 -12.08 -1.92
C ALA A 68 -3.56 -11.25 -2.36
N THR A 69 -3.84 -10.10 -1.74
CA THR A 69 -5.04 -9.30 -2.02
C THR A 69 -5.14 -8.83 -3.48
N GLY A 70 -4.00 -8.53 -4.11
CA GLY A 70 -3.96 -8.08 -5.51
C GLY A 70 -4.13 -9.20 -6.54
N ASP A 71 -3.82 -10.44 -6.16
CA ASP A 71 -3.96 -11.64 -6.99
C ASP A 71 -4.36 -12.82 -6.09
N PRO A 72 -5.64 -13.18 -6.03
CA PRO A 72 -6.14 -14.23 -5.16
C PRO A 72 -5.70 -15.65 -5.59
N SER A 73 -5.08 -15.80 -6.76
CA SER A 73 -4.48 -17.05 -7.20
C SER A 73 -3.16 -17.37 -6.47
N LEU A 74 -2.54 -16.36 -5.86
CA LEU A 74 -1.31 -16.53 -5.11
C LEU A 74 -1.60 -17.02 -3.69
N PRO A 75 -0.77 -17.93 -3.15
CA PRO A 75 -0.89 -18.33 -1.77
C PRO A 75 -0.54 -17.17 -0.84
N ARG A 76 -1.36 -16.95 0.19
CA ARG A 76 -1.05 -16.00 1.24
C ARG A 76 0.20 -16.41 1.99
N SER A 77 1.24 -15.58 2.00
CA SER A 77 2.53 -15.90 2.63
C SER A 77 2.85 -15.00 3.81
N SER A 78 2.34 -13.78 3.86
CA SER A 78 2.59 -12.85 4.95
C SER A 78 1.37 -11.99 5.28
N SER A 79 1.31 -11.58 6.53
CA SER A 79 0.27 -10.68 7.04
C SER A 79 0.85 -9.85 8.18
N VAL A 80 0.51 -8.57 8.20
CA VAL A 80 0.86 -7.65 9.27
C VAL A 80 -0.42 -7.13 9.90
N VAL A 81 -0.54 -7.20 11.21
CA VAL A 81 -1.65 -6.58 11.93
C VAL A 81 -1.32 -5.11 12.15
N LEU A 82 -2.13 -4.21 11.60
CA LEU A 82 -1.98 -2.78 11.81
C LEU A 82 -2.25 -2.43 13.28
N SER A 83 -1.33 -1.70 13.89
CA SER A 83 -1.49 -1.28 15.29
C SER A 83 -2.70 -0.37 15.47
N GLU A 84 -3.27 -0.31 16.68
CA GLU A 84 -4.39 0.58 17.00
C GLU A 84 -4.06 2.05 16.70
N THR A 85 -2.82 2.46 16.93
CA THR A 85 -2.34 3.81 16.58
C THR A 85 -2.43 4.09 15.10
N VAL A 86 -1.99 3.15 14.27
CA VAL A 86 -2.07 3.27 12.80
C VAL A 86 -3.53 3.30 12.34
N GLN A 87 -4.37 2.40 12.86
CA GLN A 87 -5.81 2.36 12.55
C GLN A 87 -6.49 3.69 12.90
N GLN A 88 -6.24 4.22 14.10
CA GLN A 88 -6.80 5.49 14.57
C GLN A 88 -6.35 6.67 13.70
N ASN A 89 -5.07 6.73 13.34
CA ASN A 89 -4.53 7.79 12.50
C ASN A 89 -5.11 7.76 11.09
N ILE A 90 -5.29 6.56 10.50
CA ILE A 90 -5.97 6.40 9.22
C ILE A 90 -7.44 6.86 9.32
N THR A 91 -8.16 6.43 10.36
CA THR A 91 -9.55 6.83 10.59
C THR A 91 -9.69 8.36 10.72
N ASN A 92 -8.81 8.99 11.49
CA ASN A 92 -8.80 10.44 11.65
C ASN A 92 -8.52 11.17 10.33
N ALA A 93 -7.59 10.66 9.53
CA ALA A 93 -7.26 11.25 8.24
C ALA A 93 -8.39 11.13 7.20
N LEU A 94 -9.29 10.16 7.38
CA LEU A 94 -10.45 9.91 6.52
C LEU A 94 -11.77 10.46 7.10
N SER A 95 -11.72 11.19 8.21
CA SER A 95 -12.90 11.70 8.93
C SER A 95 -13.79 12.65 8.12
N ASN A 96 -13.27 13.19 7.01
CA ASN A 96 -14.03 14.05 6.09
C ASN A 96 -14.84 13.25 5.05
N LEU A 97 -14.71 11.94 4.99
CA LEU A 97 -15.54 11.10 4.13
C LEU A 97 -16.91 10.86 4.81
N PRO A 98 -18.00 10.91 4.05
CA PRO A 98 -19.35 10.68 4.60
C PRO A 98 -19.60 9.16 4.78
N THR A 99 -18.75 8.49 5.55
CA THR A 99 -18.81 7.05 5.84
C THR A 99 -18.34 6.77 7.26
N THR A 100 -18.79 5.66 7.82
CA THR A 100 -18.29 5.13 9.09
C THR A 100 -17.22 4.10 8.82
N ILE A 101 -16.03 4.25 9.40
CA ILE A 101 -14.95 3.27 9.31
C ILE A 101 -14.99 2.37 10.53
N ILE A 102 -15.07 1.05 10.30
CA ILE A 102 -15.06 0.01 11.34
C ILE A 102 -13.90 -0.95 11.04
N TRP A 103 -12.94 -1.04 11.95
CA TRP A 103 -11.86 -2.01 11.87
C TRP A 103 -12.33 -3.36 12.43
N VAL A 104 -12.08 -4.44 11.68
CA VAL A 104 -12.44 -5.81 12.04
C VAL A 104 -11.21 -6.72 12.02
N ASP A 105 -11.23 -7.78 12.82
CA ASP A 105 -10.10 -8.73 12.89
C ASP A 105 -10.02 -9.61 11.64
N SER A 106 -11.19 -9.99 11.13
CA SER A 106 -11.30 -10.86 9.96
C SER A 106 -12.59 -10.57 9.19
N PHE A 107 -12.65 -11.05 7.97
CA PHE A 107 -13.82 -11.02 7.12
C PHE A 107 -15.07 -11.62 7.81
N ASP A 108 -14.90 -12.70 8.57
CA ASP A 108 -15.99 -13.44 9.21
C ASP A 108 -16.67 -12.69 10.36
N GLN A 109 -16.12 -11.55 10.79
CA GLN A 109 -16.75 -10.67 11.79
C GLN A 109 -17.80 -9.74 11.19
N VAL A 110 -17.86 -9.64 9.86
CA VAL A 110 -18.84 -8.80 9.18
C VAL A 110 -20.06 -9.64 8.84
N SER A 111 -21.24 -9.13 9.21
CA SER A 111 -22.48 -9.79 8.87
C SER A 111 -22.75 -9.72 7.36
N ILE A 112 -23.10 -10.86 6.78
CA ILE A 112 -23.33 -11.04 5.35
C ILE A 112 -24.62 -11.87 5.19
N ASP A 113 -25.51 -11.42 4.32
CA ASP A 113 -26.72 -12.18 3.96
C ASP A 113 -26.30 -13.55 3.35
N PRO A 114 -26.66 -14.66 3.96
CA PRO A 114 -26.20 -15.99 3.52
C PRO A 114 -26.76 -16.39 2.15
N ASN A 115 -27.83 -15.77 1.67
CA ASN A 115 -28.46 -16.13 0.41
C ASN A 115 -27.86 -15.33 -0.77
N THR A 116 -27.51 -14.08 -0.54
CA THR A 116 -27.06 -13.17 -1.59
C THR A 116 -25.57 -12.86 -1.49
N GLY A 117 -24.96 -13.11 -0.32
CA GLY A 117 -23.57 -12.71 0.00
C GLY A 117 -23.41 -11.20 0.16
N VAL A 118 -24.48 -10.43 0.19
CA VAL A 118 -24.43 -8.97 0.34
C VAL A 118 -24.00 -8.62 1.77
N VAL A 119 -23.05 -7.70 1.88
CA VAL A 119 -22.66 -7.13 3.18
C VAL A 119 -23.83 -6.35 3.77
N ASP A 120 -24.20 -6.68 5.01
CA ASP A 120 -25.29 -6.03 5.72
C ASP A 120 -25.05 -4.51 5.88
N ASP A 121 -26.10 -3.76 6.22
CA ASP A 121 -26.08 -2.31 6.43
C ASP A 121 -25.53 -1.51 5.22
N LYS A 122 -25.59 -2.09 4.03
CA LYS A 122 -25.04 -1.51 2.80
C LYS A 122 -23.54 -1.21 2.92
N GLY A 123 -22.84 -1.96 3.75
CA GLY A 123 -21.41 -1.84 3.95
C GLY A 123 -20.58 -2.43 2.79
N VAL A 124 -19.29 -2.28 2.90
CA VAL A 124 -18.28 -2.92 2.05
C VAL A 124 -17.11 -3.37 2.91
N ILE A 125 -16.52 -4.50 2.57
CA ILE A 125 -15.33 -4.99 3.24
C ILE A 125 -14.12 -4.64 2.38
N ILE A 126 -13.14 -3.99 2.99
CA ILE A 126 -11.85 -3.65 2.37
C ILE A 126 -10.76 -4.50 3.03
N THR A 127 -9.99 -5.21 2.22
CA THR A 127 -8.76 -5.87 2.66
C THR A 127 -7.57 -5.19 2.00
N LEU A 128 -6.58 -4.82 2.80
CA LEU A 128 -5.38 -4.14 2.36
C LEU A 128 -4.22 -5.15 2.25
N GLY A 129 -3.37 -4.97 1.27
CA GLY A 129 -2.11 -5.72 1.13
C GLY A 129 -1.01 -5.17 2.04
N ASN A 130 0.14 -5.85 2.04
CA ASN A 130 1.36 -5.28 2.58
C ASN A 130 1.89 -4.20 1.65
N ILE A 131 2.39 -3.10 2.20
CA ILE A 131 3.05 -2.07 1.40
C ILE A 131 4.39 -2.63 0.90
N GLN A 132 4.59 -2.62 -0.41
CA GLN A 132 5.82 -3.02 -1.07
C GLN A 132 6.57 -1.76 -1.51
N TYR A 133 7.60 -1.36 -0.76
CA TYR A 133 8.42 -0.22 -1.12
C TYR A 133 9.45 -0.62 -2.18
N GLU A 134 9.37 -0.02 -3.36
CA GLU A 134 10.41 -0.18 -4.40
C GLU A 134 11.61 0.73 -4.12
N ASN A 135 11.34 1.91 -3.56
CA ASN A 135 12.34 2.87 -3.07
C ASN A 135 11.67 3.85 -2.09
N ASN A 136 12.33 4.95 -1.73
CA ASN A 136 11.82 5.93 -0.76
C ASN A 136 10.59 6.71 -1.24
N ASP A 137 10.43 6.83 -2.54
CA ASP A 137 9.44 7.68 -3.18
C ASP A 137 8.44 6.88 -4.04
N ARG A 138 8.54 5.55 -4.04
CA ARG A 138 7.65 4.68 -4.80
C ARG A 138 7.29 3.42 -4.02
N ALA A 139 6.00 3.13 -3.99
CA ALA A 139 5.45 1.96 -3.33
C ALA A 139 4.31 1.34 -4.14
N LEU A 140 4.07 0.05 -3.92
CA LEU A 140 2.92 -0.68 -4.40
C LEU A 140 2.04 -1.07 -3.21
N LEU A 141 0.73 -0.97 -3.38
CA LEU A 141 -0.24 -1.42 -2.39
C LEU A 141 -1.41 -2.11 -3.09
N SER A 142 -1.58 -3.38 -2.82
CA SER A 142 -2.77 -4.10 -3.25
C SER A 142 -3.93 -3.87 -2.28
N ALA A 143 -5.14 -3.80 -2.82
CA ALA A 143 -6.34 -3.77 -2.02
C ALA A 143 -7.47 -4.51 -2.76
N ASN A 144 -8.37 -5.13 -2.01
CA ASN A 144 -9.60 -5.65 -2.55
C ASN A 144 -10.82 -5.05 -1.84
N ILE A 145 -11.94 -5.10 -2.53
CA ILE A 145 -13.27 -4.74 -2.04
C ILE A 145 -14.20 -5.94 -2.21
N TYR A 146 -15.06 -6.13 -1.23
CA TYR A 146 -16.12 -7.11 -1.28
C TYR A 146 -17.44 -6.46 -0.89
N VAL A 147 -18.41 -6.53 -1.79
CA VAL A 147 -19.77 -6.00 -1.61
C VAL A 147 -20.79 -7.14 -1.54
N ALA A 148 -20.60 -8.18 -2.36
CA ALA A 148 -21.44 -9.37 -2.46
C ALA A 148 -20.70 -10.51 -3.17
N ASN A 149 -21.30 -11.71 -3.23
CA ASN A 149 -20.69 -12.89 -3.85
C ASN A 149 -20.21 -12.68 -5.30
N LEU A 150 -20.92 -11.90 -6.09
CA LEU A 150 -20.57 -11.56 -7.48
C LEU A 150 -20.23 -10.07 -7.63
N ALA A 151 -19.76 -9.46 -6.57
CA ALA A 151 -19.37 -8.07 -6.53
C ALA A 151 -18.15 -7.91 -5.59
N ALA A 152 -17.05 -8.51 -6.00
CA ALA A 152 -15.77 -8.35 -5.37
C ALA A 152 -14.71 -8.06 -6.45
N GLY A 153 -13.65 -7.36 -6.07
CA GLY A 153 -12.56 -7.03 -6.97
C GLY A 153 -11.34 -6.56 -6.23
N GLY A 154 -10.20 -6.68 -6.88
CA GLY A 154 -8.93 -6.23 -6.31
C GLY A 154 -7.97 -5.73 -7.37
N LYS A 155 -7.14 -4.79 -6.99
CA LYS A 155 -6.10 -4.23 -7.83
C LYS A 155 -4.88 -3.80 -7.02
N THR A 156 -3.76 -3.61 -7.69
CA THR A 156 -2.53 -3.12 -7.08
C THR A 156 -2.26 -1.71 -7.56
N TYR A 157 -2.31 -0.77 -6.62
CA TYR A 157 -2.03 0.65 -6.85
C TYR A 157 -0.54 0.92 -6.86
N VAL A 158 -0.12 1.82 -7.75
CA VAL A 158 1.22 2.40 -7.79
C VAL A 158 1.15 3.77 -7.15
N LEU A 159 1.97 3.98 -6.11
CA LEU A 159 2.04 5.25 -5.39
C LEU A 159 3.43 5.86 -5.56
N GLU A 160 3.47 7.17 -5.72
CA GLU A 160 4.68 7.97 -5.76
C GLU A 160 4.60 9.11 -4.76
N LYS A 161 5.74 9.45 -4.15
CA LYS A 161 5.84 10.58 -3.23
C LYS A 161 6.23 11.83 -4.02
N LYS A 162 5.29 12.77 -4.17
CA LYS A 162 5.47 14.04 -4.87
C LYS A 162 5.39 15.19 -3.86
N ASP A 163 6.44 15.99 -3.78
CA ASP A 163 6.53 17.11 -2.82
C ASP A 163 6.23 16.69 -1.36
N GLY A 164 6.67 15.47 -0.98
CA GLY A 164 6.46 14.91 0.34
C GLY A 164 5.08 14.25 0.56
N VAL A 165 4.20 14.24 -0.44
CA VAL A 165 2.85 13.67 -0.37
C VAL A 165 2.76 12.40 -1.22
N TRP A 166 2.22 11.32 -0.66
CA TRP A 166 1.93 10.10 -1.40
C TRP A 166 0.68 10.25 -2.27
N VAL A 167 0.82 10.00 -3.57
CA VAL A 167 -0.25 10.08 -4.57
C VAL A 167 -0.29 8.81 -5.41
N ILE A 168 -1.48 8.38 -5.81
CA ILE A 168 -1.64 7.27 -6.76
C ILE A 168 -1.34 7.79 -8.16
N THR A 169 -0.44 7.09 -8.88
CA THR A 169 -0.06 7.42 -10.26
C THR A 169 -0.56 6.40 -11.28
N GLY A 170 -1.13 5.28 -10.82
CA GLY A 170 -1.70 4.26 -11.67
C GLY A 170 -1.93 2.95 -10.93
N THR A 171 -2.13 1.88 -11.70
CA THR A 171 -2.18 0.49 -11.22
C THR A 171 -1.12 -0.34 -11.96
N THR A 172 -0.80 -1.54 -11.44
CA THR A 172 0.14 -2.45 -12.12
C THR A 172 -0.47 -3.17 -13.31
N GLY A 173 -1.78 -3.03 -13.54
CA GLY A 173 -2.52 -3.77 -14.55
C GLY A 173 -2.93 -5.19 -14.13
N VAL A 174 -2.55 -5.65 -12.94
CA VAL A 174 -3.09 -6.87 -12.34
C VAL A 174 -4.35 -6.50 -11.57
N GLU A 175 -5.48 -6.91 -12.10
CA GLU A 175 -6.81 -6.66 -11.54
C GLU A 175 -7.64 -7.95 -11.65
N TRP A 176 -8.50 -8.18 -10.68
CA TRP A 176 -9.47 -9.27 -10.72
C TRP A 176 -10.86 -8.77 -10.30
N ILE A 177 -11.89 -9.36 -10.88
CA ILE A 177 -13.31 -9.07 -10.57
C ILE A 177 -14.03 -10.41 -10.51
N SER A 178 -14.93 -10.58 -9.55
CA SER A 178 -15.80 -11.75 -9.41
C SER A 178 -17.28 -11.36 -9.52
#